data_c07855b22a89473307483d3c43a8934b
#
_entry.id   c07855b22a89473307483d3c43a8934b
#
_cell.length_a   1.000
_cell.length_b   1.000
_cell.length_c   1.000
_cell.angle_alpha   90.00
_cell.angle_beta   90.00
_cell.angle_gamma   90.00
#
_symmetry.space_group_name_H-M   'P 1'
#
loop_
_entity.id
_entity.type
_entity.pdbx_description
1 polymer ?
#
loop_
_entity_poly.entity_id
_entity_poly.type
_entity_poly.pdbx_seq_one_letter_code
_entity_poly.pdbx_strand_id
1 'polypeptide(L)'
;KNYYAVGGCGGNIAWHTENDQMEIADKNNLERDIKVYAASIIELCNCNILPFDWRNTVKEFNNTLNNYQKNSGEHFDLKISIEKLNQFEKSLNDFYSNIDDHKIEPSNANRIIMELARILIPLNFTRNPRFTHDSAVPIPPLPTLSLCDEFNEIPSNLVGFAKNQLV
;
A
#
# COMPACT_ATOMS: atom_id res chain seq x y z
N LYS A 1 -9.71 -5.22 21.28
CA LYS A 1 -9.67 -3.87 21.89
C LYS A 1 -8.98 -2.96 20.92
N ASN A 2 -9.73 -2.03 20.33
CA ASN A 2 -9.25 -1.17 19.26
C ASN A 2 -8.38 -0.03 19.82
N TYR A 3 -7.19 -0.33 20.29
CA TYR A 3 -6.21 0.64 20.74
C TYR A 3 -5.66 1.54 19.62
N TYR A 4 -5.93 1.17 18.36
CA TYR A 4 -5.29 1.77 17.20
C TYR A 4 -6.22 2.58 16.31
N ALA A 5 -7.44 2.84 16.78
CA ALA A 5 -8.42 3.55 15.97
C ALA A 5 -8.11 5.04 15.78
N VAL A 6 -7.18 5.61 16.54
CA VAL A 6 -6.82 7.03 16.42
C VAL A 6 -5.34 7.16 16.09
N GLY A 7 -5.05 7.57 14.87
CA GLY A 7 -3.73 8.00 14.43
C GLY A 7 -2.68 6.91 14.20
N GLY A 8 -2.98 5.63 14.44
CA GLY A 8 -2.09 4.50 14.11
C GLY A 8 -0.72 4.49 14.77
N CYS A 9 -0.44 5.40 15.69
CA CYS A 9 0.89 5.60 16.26
C CYS A 9 1.16 4.80 17.52
N GLY A 10 0.26 3.89 17.93
CA GLY A 10 0.41 3.15 19.17
C GLY A 10 0.53 4.06 20.39
N GLY A 11 -0.07 5.22 20.33
CA GLY A 11 0.13 6.29 21.29
C GLY A 11 -0.20 5.87 22.71
N ASN A 12 0.65 6.26 23.64
CA ASN A 12 0.35 6.24 25.04
C ASN A 12 -0.94 7.06 25.29
N ILE A 13 -1.73 6.65 26.28
CA ILE A 13 -2.94 7.37 26.68
C ILE A 13 -2.65 8.84 27.06
N ALA A 14 -1.42 9.15 27.44
CA ALA A 14 -0.95 10.51 27.76
C ALA A 14 -0.69 11.36 26.51
N TRP A 15 -0.54 10.76 25.33
CA TRP A 15 -0.18 11.46 24.08
C TRP A 15 -1.15 12.62 23.78
N HIS A 16 -0.60 13.78 23.48
CA HIS A 16 -1.33 15.04 23.26
C HIS A 16 -2.10 15.56 24.49
N THR A 17 -1.71 15.16 25.69
CA THR A 17 -2.24 15.69 26.94
C THR A 17 -1.11 16.29 27.80
N GLU A 18 -1.47 17.00 28.88
CA GLU A 18 -0.53 17.50 29.88
C GLU A 18 0.27 16.43 30.62
N ASN A 19 -0.17 15.15 30.51
CA ASN A 19 0.49 14.01 31.10
C ASN A 19 1.54 13.37 30.18
N ASP A 20 1.72 13.90 28.98
CA ASP A 20 2.76 13.44 28.03
C ASP A 20 4.11 14.06 28.42
N GLN A 21 4.64 13.58 29.55
CA GLN A 21 5.85 14.08 30.20
C GLN A 21 6.99 13.05 30.11
N MET A 22 8.18 13.47 30.52
CA MET A 22 9.40 12.65 30.41
C MET A 22 9.31 11.31 31.17
N GLU A 23 8.51 11.26 32.24
CA GLU A 23 8.35 10.08 33.10
C GLU A 23 7.73 8.89 32.39
N ILE A 24 6.99 9.12 31.31
CA ILE A 24 6.41 8.04 30.48
C ILE A 24 7.34 7.55 29.36
N ALA A 25 8.45 8.25 29.13
CA ALA A 25 9.45 7.85 28.15
C ALA A 25 10.27 6.67 28.67
N ASP A 26 10.26 5.57 27.93
CA ASP A 26 11.10 4.39 28.23
C ASP A 26 12.43 4.51 27.49
N LYS A 27 13.53 4.68 28.25
CA LYS A 27 14.88 4.81 27.70
C LYS A 27 15.29 3.58 26.88
N ASN A 28 14.92 2.36 27.31
CA ASN A 28 15.32 1.14 26.62
C ASN A 28 14.59 0.99 25.29
N ASN A 29 13.31 1.36 25.25
CA ASN A 29 12.54 1.40 24.03
C ASN A 29 13.11 2.44 23.06
N LEU A 30 13.40 3.63 23.53
CA LEU A 30 14.01 4.69 22.70
C LEU A 30 15.36 4.25 22.13
N GLU A 31 16.23 3.65 22.95
CA GLU A 31 17.54 3.16 22.52
C GLU A 31 17.40 2.06 21.45
N ARG A 32 16.48 1.13 21.65
CA ARG A 32 16.17 0.09 20.67
C ARG A 32 15.69 0.70 19.35
N ASP A 33 14.76 1.63 19.43
CA ASP A 33 14.16 2.25 18.27
C ASP A 33 15.19 3.08 17.48
N ILE A 34 16.07 3.81 18.17
CA ILE A 34 17.21 4.51 17.56
C ILE A 34 18.11 3.51 16.80
N LYS A 35 18.42 2.35 17.39
CA LYS A 35 19.24 1.33 16.72
C LYS A 35 18.57 0.81 15.45
N VAL A 36 17.27 0.55 15.49
CA VAL A 36 16.49 0.08 14.32
C VAL A 36 16.50 1.13 13.22
N TYR A 37 16.18 2.40 13.56
CA TYR A 37 16.19 3.48 12.58
C TYR A 37 17.58 3.73 12.02
N ALA A 38 18.62 3.77 12.84
CA ALA A 38 19.99 3.97 12.39
C ALA A 38 20.43 2.85 11.44
N ALA A 39 20.16 1.58 11.79
CA ALA A 39 20.48 0.46 10.93
C ALA A 39 19.75 0.53 9.57
N SER A 40 18.47 0.87 9.57
CA SER A 40 17.67 1.03 8.35
C SER A 40 18.20 2.17 7.45
N ILE A 41 18.57 3.30 8.05
CA ILE A 41 19.13 4.44 7.30
C ILE A 41 20.49 4.08 6.70
N ILE A 42 21.37 3.45 7.49
CA ILE A 42 22.69 3.03 7.05
C ILE A 42 22.58 2.06 5.87
N GLU A 43 21.69 1.08 5.97
CA GLU A 43 21.46 0.09 4.91
C GLU A 43 20.98 0.78 3.61
N LEU A 44 19.98 1.63 3.71
CA LEU A 44 19.43 2.37 2.55
C LEU A 44 20.45 3.32 1.91
N CYS A 45 21.31 3.97 2.73
CA CYS A 45 22.32 4.90 2.21
C CYS A 45 23.51 4.21 1.55
N ASN A 46 23.79 2.96 1.94
CA ASN A 46 24.95 2.21 1.45
C ASN A 46 24.60 1.18 0.37
N CYS A 47 23.33 0.89 0.11
CA CYS A 47 22.95 -0.07 -0.91
C CYS A 47 23.20 0.47 -2.32
N ASN A 48 23.74 -0.36 -3.20
CA ASN A 48 23.87 -0.03 -4.63
C ASN A 48 22.51 -0.05 -5.33
N ILE A 49 21.65 -1.00 -4.97
CA ILE A 49 20.28 -1.14 -5.46
C ILE A 49 19.33 -0.95 -4.26
N LEU A 50 18.32 -0.11 -4.41
CA LEU A 50 17.30 0.12 -3.38
C LEU A 50 16.56 -1.19 -3.07
N PRO A 51 16.39 -1.55 -1.79
CA PRO A 51 15.84 -2.85 -1.38
C PRO A 51 14.30 -2.87 -1.44
N PHE A 52 13.71 -2.22 -2.44
CA PHE A 52 12.25 -2.20 -2.63
C PHE A 52 11.87 -3.20 -3.72
N ASP A 53 11.17 -4.24 -3.31
CA ASP A 53 10.66 -5.28 -4.21
C ASP A 53 9.16 -5.14 -4.41
N TRP A 54 8.78 -4.58 -5.54
CA TRP A 54 7.38 -4.34 -5.89
C TRP A 54 6.60 -5.59 -6.29
N ARG A 55 7.26 -6.74 -6.46
CA ARG A 55 6.58 -8.03 -6.75
C ARG A 55 5.60 -8.41 -5.67
N ASN A 56 5.92 -8.11 -4.40
CA ASN A 56 5.00 -8.35 -3.28
C ASN A 56 3.73 -7.48 -3.36
N THR A 57 3.87 -6.22 -3.74
CA THR A 57 2.74 -5.31 -3.94
C THR A 57 1.85 -5.78 -5.09
N VAL A 58 2.44 -6.21 -6.20
CA VAL A 58 1.69 -6.74 -7.35
C VAL A 58 0.94 -8.02 -6.99
N LYS A 59 1.55 -8.90 -6.19
CA LYS A 59 0.87 -10.09 -5.65
C LYS A 59 -0.33 -9.73 -4.78
N GLU A 60 -0.20 -8.72 -3.93
CA GLU A 60 -1.30 -8.19 -3.12
C GLU A 60 -2.42 -7.64 -4.02
N PHE A 61 -2.09 -6.85 -5.04
CA PHE A 61 -3.06 -6.35 -6.02
C PHE A 61 -3.78 -7.47 -6.75
N ASN A 62 -3.06 -8.52 -7.14
CA ASN A 62 -3.65 -9.68 -7.81
C ASN A 62 -4.67 -10.39 -6.92
N ASN A 63 -4.31 -10.64 -5.66
CA ASN A 63 -5.22 -11.23 -4.68
C ASN A 63 -6.46 -10.33 -4.47
N THR A 64 -6.26 -9.03 -4.33
CA THR A 64 -7.32 -8.05 -4.11
C THR A 64 -8.28 -7.97 -5.31
N LEU A 65 -7.75 -7.83 -6.55
CA LEU A 65 -8.58 -7.77 -7.74
C LEU A 65 -9.39 -9.05 -7.96
N ASN A 66 -8.80 -10.22 -7.69
CA ASN A 66 -9.52 -11.49 -7.79
C ASN A 66 -10.65 -11.58 -6.76
N ASN A 67 -10.43 -11.11 -5.52
CA ASN A 67 -11.48 -11.03 -4.51
C ASN A 67 -12.58 -10.04 -4.91
N TYR A 68 -12.21 -8.86 -5.40
CA TYR A 68 -13.16 -7.86 -5.89
C TYR A 68 -13.97 -8.38 -7.07
N GLN A 69 -13.34 -9.07 -8.04
CA GLN A 69 -14.07 -9.71 -9.14
C GLN A 69 -15.04 -10.77 -8.65
N LYS A 70 -14.63 -11.59 -7.69
CA LYS A 70 -15.50 -12.62 -7.09
C LYS A 70 -16.72 -12.00 -6.42
N ASN A 71 -16.53 -10.92 -5.66
CA ASN A 71 -17.59 -10.29 -4.87
C ASN A 71 -18.47 -9.36 -5.72
N SER A 72 -17.93 -8.74 -6.75
CA SER A 72 -18.72 -7.96 -7.71
C SER A 72 -19.52 -8.83 -8.69
N GLY A 73 -19.14 -10.09 -8.89
CA GLY A 73 -19.83 -11.03 -9.75
C GLY A 73 -19.99 -10.52 -11.19
N GLU A 74 -21.22 -10.55 -11.70
CA GLU A 74 -21.58 -9.99 -13.02
C GLU A 74 -21.84 -8.49 -13.00
N HIS A 75 -21.86 -7.86 -11.83
CA HIS A 75 -22.19 -6.46 -11.68
C HIS A 75 -21.10 -5.52 -12.18
N PHE A 76 -19.82 -5.93 -11.98
CA PHE A 76 -18.66 -5.15 -12.42
C PHE A 76 -17.54 -6.07 -12.92
N ASP A 77 -17.03 -5.82 -14.12
CA ASP A 77 -16.01 -6.65 -14.76
C ASP A 77 -14.60 -6.05 -14.60
N LEU A 78 -13.74 -6.75 -13.87
CA LEU A 78 -12.35 -6.40 -13.63
C LEU A 78 -11.36 -7.18 -14.50
N LYS A 79 -11.82 -7.97 -15.48
CA LYS A 79 -10.95 -8.84 -16.30
C LYS A 79 -9.82 -8.07 -16.97
N ILE A 80 -10.12 -6.91 -17.55
CA ILE A 80 -9.11 -6.07 -18.21
C ILE A 80 -8.04 -5.63 -17.21
N SER A 81 -8.44 -5.23 -16.00
CA SER A 81 -7.50 -4.82 -14.94
C SER A 81 -6.62 -5.98 -14.50
N ILE A 82 -7.20 -7.18 -14.33
CA ILE A 82 -6.48 -8.41 -13.98
C ILE A 82 -5.49 -8.79 -15.08
N GLU A 83 -5.90 -8.76 -16.35
CA GLU A 83 -5.03 -9.04 -17.49
C GLU A 83 -3.86 -8.06 -17.57
N LYS A 84 -4.10 -6.77 -17.37
CA LYS A 84 -3.05 -5.74 -17.35
C LYS A 84 -2.09 -5.93 -16.17
N LEU A 85 -2.60 -6.29 -15.01
CA LEU A 85 -1.78 -6.59 -13.84
C LEU A 85 -0.89 -7.81 -14.09
N ASN A 86 -1.42 -8.87 -14.69
CA ASN A 86 -0.63 -10.06 -15.05
C ASN A 86 0.47 -9.76 -16.08
N GLN A 87 0.21 -8.88 -17.07
CA GLN A 87 1.23 -8.41 -18.00
C GLN A 87 2.32 -7.59 -17.27
N PHE A 88 1.91 -6.73 -16.35
CA PHE A 88 2.83 -5.95 -15.54
C PHE A 88 3.68 -6.83 -14.62
N GLU A 89 3.08 -7.82 -13.95
CA GLU A 89 3.80 -8.79 -13.11
C GLU A 89 4.91 -9.50 -13.88
N LYS A 90 4.63 -9.92 -15.12
CA LYS A 90 5.63 -10.53 -15.98
C LYS A 90 6.80 -9.57 -16.27
N SER A 91 6.50 -8.34 -16.69
CA SER A 91 7.52 -7.33 -16.96
C SER A 91 8.34 -6.98 -15.72
N LEU A 92 7.69 -6.97 -14.55
CA LEU A 92 8.33 -6.70 -13.26
C LEU A 92 9.29 -7.83 -12.87
N ASN A 93 8.88 -9.08 -13.07
CA ASN A 93 9.75 -10.24 -12.84
C ASN A 93 10.98 -10.22 -13.77
N ASP A 94 10.79 -9.89 -15.05
CA ASP A 94 11.89 -9.75 -16.01
C ASP A 94 12.84 -8.60 -15.58
N PHE A 95 12.31 -7.49 -15.09
CA PHE A 95 13.09 -6.36 -14.58
C PHE A 95 13.97 -6.78 -13.40
N TYR A 96 13.41 -7.43 -12.37
CA TYR A 96 14.22 -7.87 -11.22
C TYR A 96 15.21 -8.96 -11.58
N SER A 97 14.85 -9.89 -12.46
CA SER A 97 15.80 -10.89 -12.98
C SER A 97 16.99 -10.22 -13.69
N ASN A 98 16.76 -9.15 -14.47
CA ASN A 98 17.84 -8.42 -15.12
C ASN A 98 18.72 -7.64 -14.13
N ILE A 99 18.18 -7.21 -12.98
CA ILE A 99 18.99 -6.66 -11.88
C ILE A 99 19.87 -7.74 -11.27
N ASP A 100 19.29 -8.90 -10.96
CA ASP A 100 20.02 -10.04 -10.35
C ASP A 100 21.15 -10.54 -11.28
N ASP A 101 20.91 -10.53 -12.58
CA ASP A 101 21.90 -10.88 -13.61
C ASP A 101 22.92 -9.76 -13.91
N HIS A 102 22.88 -8.64 -13.19
CA HIS A 102 23.74 -7.47 -13.41
C HIS A 102 23.65 -6.86 -14.84
N LYS A 103 22.51 -6.97 -15.50
CA LYS A 103 22.26 -6.44 -16.85
C LYS A 103 21.80 -4.99 -16.85
N ILE A 104 21.45 -4.45 -15.69
CA ILE A 104 20.96 -3.06 -15.53
C ILE A 104 21.91 -2.32 -14.59
N GLU A 105 22.34 -1.15 -15.02
CA GLU A 105 23.13 -0.24 -14.18
C GLU A 105 22.35 0.17 -12.91
N PRO A 106 22.98 0.16 -11.71
CA PRO A 106 22.31 0.47 -10.44
C PRO A 106 21.53 1.78 -10.45
N SER A 107 22.05 2.83 -11.07
CA SER A 107 21.38 4.13 -11.18
C SER A 107 20.07 4.05 -11.96
N ASN A 108 20.05 3.29 -13.05
CA ASN A 108 18.85 3.07 -13.85
C ASN A 108 17.83 2.18 -13.11
N ALA A 109 18.30 1.13 -12.44
CA ALA A 109 17.45 0.26 -11.62
C ALA A 109 16.76 1.08 -10.52
N ASN A 110 17.52 1.89 -9.78
CA ASN A 110 17.00 2.73 -8.70
C ASN A 110 16.00 3.76 -9.22
N ARG A 111 16.25 4.37 -10.38
CA ARG A 111 15.31 5.31 -11.01
C ARG A 111 13.97 4.61 -11.30
N ILE A 112 14.00 3.43 -11.91
CA ILE A 112 12.79 2.65 -12.21
C ILE A 112 12.07 2.24 -10.92
N ILE A 113 12.77 1.74 -9.91
CA ILE A 113 12.21 1.37 -8.60
C ILE A 113 11.47 2.56 -7.99
N MET A 114 12.04 3.76 -8.03
CA MET A 114 11.43 4.97 -7.50
C MET A 114 10.26 5.49 -8.36
N GLU A 115 10.30 5.32 -9.67
CA GLU A 115 9.17 5.64 -10.56
C GLU A 115 7.99 4.69 -10.28
N LEU A 116 8.25 3.40 -10.10
CA LEU A 116 7.24 2.42 -9.68
C LEU A 116 6.61 2.79 -8.33
N ALA A 117 7.41 3.25 -7.35
CA ALA A 117 6.89 3.71 -6.07
C ALA A 117 5.86 4.84 -6.23
N ARG A 118 6.15 5.81 -7.08
CA ARG A 118 5.27 6.97 -7.33
C ARG A 118 3.92 6.59 -7.96
N ILE A 119 3.86 5.44 -8.60
CA ILE A 119 2.63 4.91 -9.23
C ILE A 119 1.93 3.95 -8.26
N LEU A 120 2.65 2.97 -7.72
CA LEU A 120 2.04 1.87 -6.96
C LEU A 120 1.58 2.30 -5.56
N ILE A 121 2.31 3.22 -4.91
CA ILE A 121 1.92 3.69 -3.57
C ILE A 121 0.57 4.42 -3.61
N PRO A 122 0.31 5.40 -4.48
CA PRO A 122 -1.01 6.01 -4.56
C PRO A 122 -2.11 5.02 -4.92
N LEU A 123 -1.86 4.06 -5.82
CA LEU A 123 -2.84 3.02 -6.16
C LEU A 123 -3.23 2.18 -4.94
N ASN A 124 -2.27 1.92 -4.04
CA ASN A 124 -2.50 1.07 -2.87
C ASN A 124 -3.11 1.82 -1.68
N PHE A 125 -2.84 3.12 -1.54
CA PHE A 125 -3.12 3.85 -0.30
C PHE A 125 -3.99 5.09 -0.49
N THR A 126 -4.38 5.45 -1.71
CA THR A 126 -5.16 6.68 -1.95
C THR A 126 -6.54 6.35 -2.48
N ARG A 127 -7.57 6.75 -1.74
CA ARG A 127 -8.97 6.60 -2.12
C ARG A 127 -9.51 7.83 -2.85
N ASN A 128 -9.13 9.00 -2.39
CA ASN A 128 -9.69 10.27 -2.82
C ASN A 128 -8.76 11.00 -3.80
N PRO A 129 -9.28 11.93 -4.60
CA PRO A 129 -8.46 12.76 -5.47
C PRO A 129 -7.39 13.54 -4.70
N ARG A 130 -6.31 13.90 -5.40
CA ARG A 130 -5.28 14.78 -4.87
C ARG A 130 -5.93 16.05 -4.29
N PHE A 131 -5.47 16.52 -3.17
CA PHE A 131 -5.99 17.68 -2.40
C PHE A 131 -7.28 17.43 -1.62
N THR A 132 -7.73 16.18 -1.54
CA THR A 132 -8.81 15.77 -0.65
C THR A 132 -8.20 15.05 0.55
N HIS A 133 -8.81 15.20 1.72
CA HIS A 133 -8.35 14.51 2.92
C HIS A 133 -8.85 13.06 2.93
N ASP A 134 -7.92 12.10 3.01
CA ASP A 134 -8.26 10.70 3.27
C ASP A 134 -8.39 10.47 4.78
N SER A 135 -9.38 9.67 5.16
CA SER A 135 -9.60 9.30 6.56
C SER A 135 -8.39 8.51 7.10
N ALA A 136 -7.98 8.79 8.34
CA ALA A 136 -6.95 8.01 9.05
C ALA A 136 -7.50 6.68 9.59
N VAL A 137 -8.16 5.91 8.73
CA VAL A 137 -8.72 4.59 9.05
C VAL A 137 -8.10 3.55 8.13
N PRO A 138 -8.00 2.28 8.55
CA PRO A 138 -7.58 1.20 7.68
C PRO A 138 -8.49 1.13 6.45
N ILE A 139 -7.90 1.16 5.28
CA ILE A 139 -8.57 0.96 4.00
C ILE A 139 -7.97 -0.26 3.31
N PRO A 140 -8.78 -1.03 2.55
CA PRO A 140 -8.26 -2.18 1.81
C PRO A 140 -7.32 -1.73 0.68
N PRO A 141 -6.45 -2.63 0.17
CA PRO A 141 -5.66 -2.36 -1.03
C PRO A 141 -6.54 -1.96 -2.21
N LEU A 142 -6.02 -1.13 -3.11
CA LEU A 142 -6.76 -0.59 -4.26
C LEU A 142 -8.08 0.08 -3.84
N PRO A 143 -8.02 1.06 -2.93
CA PRO A 143 -9.21 1.56 -2.22
C PRO A 143 -10.23 2.25 -3.15
N THR A 144 -9.82 2.73 -4.32
CA THR A 144 -10.74 3.26 -5.34
C THR A 144 -11.69 2.20 -5.89
N LEU A 145 -11.32 0.92 -5.81
CA LEU A 145 -12.13 -0.21 -6.25
C LEU A 145 -12.80 -0.96 -5.08
N SER A 146 -12.62 -0.49 -3.83
CA SER A 146 -13.10 -1.21 -2.64
C SER A 146 -14.61 -1.47 -2.63
N LEU A 147 -15.38 -0.64 -3.32
CA LEU A 147 -16.83 -0.84 -3.47
C LEU A 147 -17.16 -2.18 -4.16
N CYS A 148 -16.25 -2.73 -4.95
CA CYS A 148 -16.41 -4.06 -5.57
C CYS A 148 -16.58 -5.18 -4.53
N ASP A 149 -16.06 -5.00 -3.32
CA ASP A 149 -16.17 -5.97 -2.23
C ASP A 149 -17.58 -6.05 -1.64
N GLU A 150 -18.36 -4.97 -1.79
CA GLU A 150 -19.67 -4.78 -1.16
C GLU A 150 -20.85 -5.15 -2.10
N PHE A 151 -20.61 -5.44 -3.39
CA PHE A 151 -21.71 -5.62 -4.36
C PHE A 151 -22.70 -6.72 -3.98
N ASN A 152 -22.25 -7.77 -3.32
CA ASN A 152 -23.13 -8.85 -2.85
C ASN A 152 -24.10 -8.39 -1.73
N GLU A 153 -23.78 -7.29 -1.05
CA GLU A 153 -24.57 -6.73 0.06
C GLU A 153 -25.42 -5.53 -0.39
N ILE A 154 -25.15 -5.00 -1.58
CA ILE A 154 -25.87 -3.83 -2.11
C ILE A 154 -27.28 -4.26 -2.56
N PRO A 155 -28.34 -3.60 -2.09
CA PRO A 155 -29.69 -3.82 -2.59
C PRO A 155 -29.77 -3.65 -4.12
N SER A 156 -30.52 -4.51 -4.80
CA SER A 156 -30.60 -4.56 -6.27
C SER A 156 -30.95 -3.22 -6.92
N ASN A 157 -31.79 -2.42 -6.27
CA ASN A 157 -32.16 -1.08 -6.74
C ASN A 157 -31.04 -0.04 -6.63
N LEU A 158 -29.97 -0.30 -5.88
CA LEU A 158 -28.82 0.60 -5.70
C LEU A 158 -27.58 0.17 -6.49
N VAL A 159 -27.58 -1.02 -7.10
CA VAL A 159 -26.44 -1.55 -7.88
C VAL A 159 -26.03 -0.59 -9.01
N GLY A 160 -27.01 0.00 -9.72
CA GLY A 160 -26.70 0.96 -10.79
C GLY A 160 -25.98 2.21 -10.28
N PHE A 161 -26.36 2.69 -9.11
CA PHE A 161 -25.69 3.83 -8.46
C PHE A 161 -24.26 3.47 -8.03
N ALA A 162 -24.08 2.30 -7.42
CA ALA A 162 -22.75 1.80 -7.01
C ALA A 162 -21.79 1.63 -8.22
N LYS A 163 -22.29 1.11 -9.35
CA LYS A 163 -21.50 1.02 -10.59
C LYS A 163 -20.99 2.38 -11.07
N ASN A 164 -21.83 3.42 -11.00
CA ASN A 164 -21.44 4.75 -11.42
C ASN A 164 -20.36 5.40 -10.53
N GLN A 165 -20.14 4.89 -9.34
CA GLN A 165 -19.06 5.35 -8.46
C GLN A 165 -17.70 4.74 -8.80
N LEU A 166 -17.66 3.67 -9.60
CA LEU A 166 -16.44 2.96 -10.01
C LEU A 166 -15.93 3.39 -11.40
N VAL A 167 -16.68 4.18 -12.12
CA VAL A 167 -16.37 4.75 -13.45
C VAL A 167 -15.90 6.17 -13.32
#